data_a6f283efa94dbd7f25119a58139c7f94
#
_entry.id   a6f283efa94dbd7f25119a58139c7f94
#
_cell.length_a   1.000
_cell.length_b   1.000
_cell.length_c   1.000
_cell.angle_alpha   90.00
_cell.angle_beta   90.00
_cell.angle_gamma   90.00
#
_symmetry.space_group_name_H-M   'P 1'
#
loop_
_entity.id
_entity.type
_entity.pdbx_description
1 polymer ?
#
loop_
_entity_poly.entity_id
_entity_poly.type
_entity_poly.pdbx_seq_one_letter_code
_entity_poly.pdbx_strand_id
1 'polypeptide(L)'
;KRQARETVLAAWERLSSRFEVIIAEGAGSPAEINLKATEIVNMRVALYAGAPVLLCADIDRGGVFAAIVGTLELLEAEERAAVKGLVINKFRGEPDLLEDGLNWLEDRTGIPVVGVVNFFRHIHIPEEDSVALDLPVRGQDNAVLDIAVIQLPHISNFDDFDPLDRENGVAVRYVESVADLRRPDLLILPGTKTTIPDLVWMEKQGFTEAIRELHSNGTAVIGICGGYQMLGTRLYDPDGIESSVAEMGGLGLLPLETVFAGSKETHRIKGEVM
;
A
#
# COMPACT_ATOMS: atom_id res chain seq x y z
N LYS A 1 6.24 9.42 -19.52
CA LYS A 1 5.47 10.50 -18.85
C LYS A 1 4.39 11.10 -19.77
N ARG A 2 4.66 11.48 -21.04
CA ARG A 2 3.64 11.99 -21.98
C ARG A 2 2.51 10.99 -22.18
N GLN A 3 2.82 9.74 -22.46
CA GLN A 3 1.85 8.65 -22.62
C GLN A 3 0.99 8.46 -21.38
N ALA A 4 1.58 8.49 -20.15
CA ALA A 4 0.83 8.37 -18.91
C ALA A 4 -0.20 9.52 -18.76
N ARG A 5 0.19 10.76 -19.09
CA ARG A 5 -0.73 11.90 -19.07
C ARG A 5 -1.89 11.70 -20.05
N GLU A 6 -1.60 11.30 -21.27
CA GLU A 6 -2.63 11.03 -22.28
C GLU A 6 -3.61 9.95 -21.82
N THR A 7 -3.11 8.90 -21.12
CA THR A 7 -3.92 7.85 -20.55
C THR A 7 -4.84 8.37 -19.44
N VAL A 8 -4.33 9.21 -18.53
CA VAL A 8 -5.13 9.81 -17.44
C VAL A 8 -6.24 10.68 -18.01
N LEU A 9 -5.93 11.56 -18.98
CA LEU A 9 -6.93 12.42 -19.60
C LEU A 9 -8.00 11.61 -20.36
N ALA A 10 -7.60 10.58 -21.10
CA ALA A 10 -8.55 9.70 -21.78
C ALA A 10 -9.42 8.90 -20.79
N ALA A 11 -8.90 8.56 -19.61
CA ALA A 11 -9.68 7.94 -18.54
C ALA A 11 -10.72 8.92 -17.97
N TRP A 12 -10.31 10.17 -17.72
CA TRP A 12 -11.22 11.24 -17.30
C TRP A 12 -12.38 11.44 -18.28
N GLU A 13 -12.09 11.56 -19.58
CA GLU A 13 -13.11 11.73 -20.63
C GLU A 13 -14.13 10.57 -20.63
N ARG A 14 -13.64 9.34 -20.46
CA ARG A 14 -14.53 8.16 -20.37
C ARG A 14 -15.42 8.19 -19.13
N LEU A 15 -14.88 8.61 -18.00
CA LEU A 15 -15.64 8.68 -16.74
C LEU A 15 -16.67 9.82 -16.81
N SER A 16 -16.27 11.01 -17.26
CA SER A 16 -17.16 12.18 -17.36
C SER A 16 -18.32 12.00 -18.35
N SER A 17 -18.13 11.15 -19.36
CA SER A 17 -19.23 10.79 -20.26
C SER A 17 -20.24 9.79 -19.67
N ARG A 18 -19.92 9.15 -18.54
CA ARG A 18 -20.71 8.05 -17.95
C ARG A 18 -21.34 8.41 -16.60
N PHE A 19 -20.75 9.34 -15.86
CA PHE A 19 -21.13 9.64 -14.50
C PHE A 19 -21.41 11.15 -14.36
N GLU A 20 -22.47 11.49 -13.65
CA GLU A 20 -22.87 12.88 -13.36
C GLU A 20 -21.95 13.52 -12.30
N VAL A 21 -21.45 12.72 -11.39
CA VAL A 21 -20.53 13.14 -10.32
C VAL A 21 -19.31 12.22 -10.32
N ILE A 22 -18.13 12.84 -10.30
CA ILE A 22 -16.86 12.15 -10.17
C ILE A 22 -16.13 12.75 -8.98
N ILE A 23 -15.69 11.90 -8.06
CA ILE A 23 -14.80 12.26 -6.96
C ILE A 23 -13.42 11.70 -7.32
N ALA A 24 -12.44 12.58 -7.44
CA ALA A 24 -11.07 12.20 -7.72
C ALA A 24 -10.21 12.41 -6.46
N GLU A 25 -9.44 11.41 -6.10
CA GLU A 25 -8.46 11.51 -5.03
C GLU A 25 -7.07 11.77 -5.63
N GLY A 26 -6.34 12.71 -5.03
CA GLY A 26 -4.94 12.98 -5.36
C GLY A 26 -4.00 12.03 -4.63
N ALA A 27 -2.75 12.02 -5.04
CA ALA A 27 -1.70 11.25 -4.37
C ALA A 27 -0.56 12.17 -3.90
N GLY A 28 -0.10 11.95 -2.67
CA GLY A 28 0.94 12.78 -2.05
C GLY A 28 0.51 14.23 -1.85
N SER A 29 1.47 15.15 -1.94
CA SER A 29 1.21 16.58 -1.75
C SER A 29 1.19 17.33 -3.09
N PRO A 30 0.26 18.28 -3.31
CA PRO A 30 0.27 19.15 -4.47
C PRO A 30 1.41 20.18 -4.45
N ALA A 31 2.12 20.31 -3.32
CA ALA A 31 3.19 21.27 -3.09
C ALA A 31 4.60 20.69 -3.30
N GLU A 32 4.73 19.52 -3.91
CA GLU A 32 6.02 18.91 -4.23
C GLU A 32 6.71 19.63 -5.41
N ILE A 33 7.45 20.70 -5.10
CA ILE A 33 8.07 21.60 -6.09
C ILE A 33 9.00 20.85 -7.05
N ASN A 34 9.77 19.89 -6.54
CA ASN A 34 10.69 19.05 -7.31
C ASN A 34 9.97 18.14 -8.31
N LEU A 35 8.70 17.81 -8.09
CA LEU A 35 7.87 16.98 -8.95
C LEU A 35 6.90 17.78 -9.82
N LYS A 36 6.67 19.06 -9.51
CA LYS A 36 5.63 19.91 -10.11
C LYS A 36 5.63 19.92 -11.65
N ALA A 37 6.80 19.98 -12.27
CA ALA A 37 6.93 19.99 -13.72
C ALA A 37 6.42 18.70 -14.40
N THR A 38 6.38 17.59 -13.65
CA THR A 38 6.02 16.25 -14.15
C THR A 38 4.80 15.66 -13.45
N GLU A 39 4.17 16.41 -12.58
CA GLU A 39 2.97 16.05 -11.85
C GLU A 39 1.82 15.76 -12.84
N ILE A 40 1.05 14.71 -12.60
CA ILE A 40 -0.07 14.26 -13.45
C ILE A 40 -1.26 13.77 -12.61
N VAL A 41 -1.25 13.98 -11.30
CA VAL A 41 -2.19 13.35 -10.37
C VAL A 41 -3.07 14.37 -9.65
N ASN A 42 -2.49 15.48 -9.18
CA ASN A 42 -3.17 16.44 -8.31
C ASN A 42 -3.74 17.63 -9.12
N MET A 43 -3.07 18.78 -9.03
CA MET A 43 -3.62 20.05 -9.54
C MET A 43 -3.78 20.07 -11.06
N ARG A 44 -2.96 19.34 -11.82
CA ARG A 44 -3.12 19.27 -13.28
C ARG A 44 -4.40 18.57 -13.72
N VAL A 45 -4.79 17.50 -12.99
CA VAL A 45 -6.07 16.82 -13.27
C VAL A 45 -7.23 17.72 -12.86
N ALA A 46 -7.13 18.34 -11.67
CA ALA A 46 -8.16 19.26 -11.19
C ALA A 46 -8.42 20.43 -12.16
N LEU A 47 -7.35 21.07 -12.64
CA LEU A 47 -7.47 22.18 -13.60
C LEU A 47 -8.00 21.72 -14.97
N TYR A 48 -7.55 20.55 -15.46
CA TYR A 48 -8.07 19.98 -16.70
C TYR A 48 -9.57 19.69 -16.61
N ALA A 49 -9.99 19.13 -15.48
CA ALA A 49 -11.38 18.79 -15.22
C ALA A 49 -12.27 20.02 -14.89
N GLY A 50 -11.67 21.19 -14.63
CA GLY A 50 -12.37 22.35 -14.08
C GLY A 50 -12.97 22.05 -12.69
N ALA A 51 -12.38 21.13 -11.95
CA ALA A 51 -12.93 20.63 -10.70
C ALA A 51 -12.58 21.55 -9.52
N PRO A 52 -13.51 21.80 -8.58
CA PRO A 52 -13.18 22.39 -7.30
C PRO A 52 -12.35 21.41 -6.48
N VAL A 53 -11.36 21.94 -5.75
CA VAL A 53 -10.44 21.16 -4.93
C VAL A 53 -10.76 21.37 -3.45
N LEU A 54 -10.84 20.25 -2.71
CA LEU A 54 -10.79 20.24 -1.25
C LEU A 54 -9.38 19.85 -0.83
N LEU A 55 -8.69 20.77 -0.12
CA LEU A 55 -7.37 20.48 0.44
C LEU A 55 -7.53 19.81 1.80
N CYS A 56 -7.21 18.52 1.87
CA CYS A 56 -7.26 17.74 3.09
C CYS A 56 -5.89 17.70 3.77
N ALA A 57 -5.84 17.97 5.07
CA ALA A 57 -4.60 17.99 5.84
C ALA A 57 -4.74 17.17 7.13
N ASP A 58 -3.71 16.39 7.44
CA ASP A 58 -3.63 15.51 8.60
C ASP A 58 -3.10 16.28 9.82
N ILE A 59 -3.93 16.40 10.87
CA ILE A 59 -3.56 17.09 12.12
C ILE A 59 -2.75 16.19 13.07
N ASP A 60 -2.81 14.89 12.91
CA ASP A 60 -2.20 13.91 13.83
C ASP A 60 -0.66 14.04 13.88
N ARG A 61 -0.06 14.50 12.79
CA ARG A 61 1.39 14.76 12.70
C ARG A 61 1.85 16.06 13.33
N GLY A 62 0.91 16.93 13.73
CA GLY A 62 1.20 18.29 14.21
C GLY A 62 1.51 19.28 13.09
N GLY A 63 1.40 20.58 13.38
CA GLY A 63 1.74 21.66 12.44
C GLY A 63 0.78 21.82 11.26
N VAL A 64 -0.45 21.31 11.33
CA VAL A 64 -1.43 21.29 10.22
C VAL A 64 -1.69 22.69 9.62
N PHE A 65 -1.78 23.73 10.44
CA PHE A 65 -2.00 25.10 9.95
C PHE A 65 -0.83 25.60 9.10
N ALA A 66 0.40 25.33 9.53
CA ALA A 66 1.60 25.67 8.75
C ALA A 66 1.67 24.88 7.45
N ALA A 67 1.32 23.59 7.48
CA ALA A 67 1.28 22.75 6.30
C ALA A 67 0.27 23.25 5.27
N ILE A 68 -0.95 23.62 5.70
CA ILE A 68 -1.98 24.15 4.80
C ILE A 68 -1.53 25.47 4.19
N VAL A 69 -1.11 26.44 5.03
CA VAL A 69 -0.67 27.76 4.55
C VAL A 69 0.52 27.62 3.60
N GLY A 70 1.52 26.79 3.97
CA GLY A 70 2.68 26.54 3.14
C GLY A 70 2.31 25.88 1.80
N THR A 71 1.40 24.91 1.80
CA THR A 71 0.89 24.29 0.57
C THR A 71 0.25 25.33 -0.33
N LEU A 72 -0.66 26.17 0.20
CA LEU A 72 -1.35 27.19 -0.58
C LEU A 72 -0.40 28.27 -1.12
N GLU A 73 0.68 28.57 -0.42
CA GLU A 73 1.71 29.53 -0.86
C GLU A 73 2.56 29.00 -2.02
N LEU A 74 2.74 27.66 -2.09
CA LEU A 74 3.53 27.00 -3.12
C LEU A 74 2.72 26.68 -4.39
N LEU A 75 1.39 26.79 -4.34
CA LEU A 75 0.53 26.61 -5.49
C LEU A 75 0.60 27.84 -6.42
N GLU A 76 0.52 27.60 -7.73
CA GLU A 76 0.32 28.67 -8.71
C GLU A 76 -1.05 29.35 -8.50
N ALA A 77 -1.18 30.58 -8.98
CA ALA A 77 -2.41 31.38 -8.78
C ALA A 77 -3.68 30.65 -9.26
N GLU A 78 -3.61 29.97 -10.38
CA GLU A 78 -4.72 29.16 -10.93
C GLU A 78 -5.04 27.95 -10.06
N GLU A 79 -4.00 27.26 -9.62
CA GLU A 79 -4.12 26.09 -8.74
C GLU A 79 -4.74 26.48 -7.41
N ARG A 80 -4.23 27.55 -6.79
CA ARG A 80 -4.78 28.11 -5.56
C ARG A 80 -6.24 28.53 -5.73
N ALA A 81 -6.59 29.14 -6.85
CA ALA A 81 -7.97 29.55 -7.16
C ALA A 81 -8.93 28.36 -7.31
N ALA A 82 -8.43 27.18 -7.65
CA ALA A 82 -9.23 25.95 -7.71
C ALA A 82 -9.55 25.38 -6.31
N VAL A 83 -8.77 25.70 -5.27
CA VAL A 83 -9.04 25.26 -3.90
C VAL A 83 -10.23 26.02 -3.35
N LYS A 84 -11.31 25.31 -3.03
CA LYS A 84 -12.60 25.87 -2.59
C LYS A 84 -12.92 25.56 -1.13
N GLY A 85 -12.19 24.65 -0.51
CA GLY A 85 -12.40 24.32 0.89
C GLY A 85 -11.19 23.60 1.48
N LEU A 86 -11.07 23.71 2.80
CA LEU A 86 -10.07 23.05 3.60
C LEU A 86 -10.74 21.98 4.46
N VAL A 87 -10.11 20.85 4.63
CA VAL A 87 -10.55 19.78 5.52
C VAL A 87 -9.44 19.40 6.47
N ILE A 88 -9.71 19.43 7.76
CA ILE A 88 -8.81 18.93 8.80
C ILE A 88 -9.17 17.50 9.10
N ASN A 89 -8.24 16.58 8.86
CA ASN A 89 -8.46 15.14 9.04
C ASN A 89 -7.73 14.61 10.28
N LYS A 90 -8.24 13.51 10.82
CA LYS A 90 -7.70 12.78 11.97
C LYS A 90 -7.67 13.59 13.26
N PHE A 91 -8.63 14.48 13.46
CA PHE A 91 -8.70 15.30 14.67
C PHE A 91 -8.94 14.44 15.91
N ARG A 92 -8.18 14.72 16.97
CA ARG A 92 -8.32 14.08 18.29
C ARG A 92 -8.42 15.20 19.34
N GLY A 93 -9.54 15.32 19.99
CA GLY A 93 -9.73 16.29 21.07
C GLY A 93 -11.13 16.91 21.07
N GLU A 94 -11.28 17.96 21.85
CA GLU A 94 -12.51 18.72 21.95
C GLU A 94 -12.58 19.74 20.80
N PRO A 95 -13.66 19.75 19.99
CA PRO A 95 -13.79 20.65 18.84
C PRO A 95 -13.62 22.12 19.16
N ASP A 96 -14.10 22.55 20.34
CA ASP A 96 -14.06 23.94 20.80
C ASP A 96 -12.60 24.47 20.92
N LEU A 97 -11.64 23.59 21.20
CA LEU A 97 -10.22 23.98 21.27
C LEU A 97 -9.60 24.29 19.90
N LEU A 98 -10.25 23.84 18.83
CA LEU A 98 -9.77 24.04 17.46
C LEU A 98 -10.38 25.29 16.82
N GLU A 99 -11.50 25.80 17.34
CA GLU A 99 -12.31 26.84 16.70
C GLU A 99 -11.51 28.11 16.40
N ASP A 100 -10.75 28.61 17.34
CA ASP A 100 -9.89 29.82 17.15
C ASP A 100 -8.87 29.59 16.02
N GLY A 101 -8.32 28.37 15.94
CA GLY A 101 -7.39 27.99 14.89
C GLY A 101 -8.05 27.93 13.52
N LEU A 102 -9.27 27.42 13.44
CA LEU A 102 -10.04 27.36 12.19
C LEU A 102 -10.37 28.75 11.70
N ASN A 103 -10.87 29.63 12.58
CA ASN A 103 -11.17 31.03 12.27
C ASN A 103 -9.91 31.76 11.77
N TRP A 104 -8.77 31.61 12.46
CA TRP A 104 -7.50 32.15 12.02
C TRP A 104 -7.10 31.66 10.63
N LEU A 105 -7.32 30.37 10.34
CA LEU A 105 -6.95 29.75 9.05
C LEU A 105 -7.80 30.33 7.92
N GLU A 106 -9.11 30.47 8.12
CA GLU A 106 -10.04 31.08 7.16
C GLU A 106 -9.67 32.55 6.89
N ASP A 107 -9.43 33.33 7.94
CA ASP A 107 -8.99 34.72 7.82
C ASP A 107 -7.66 34.84 7.07
N ARG A 108 -6.72 33.92 7.34
CA ARG A 108 -5.37 33.93 6.74
C ARG A 108 -5.37 33.52 5.27
N THR A 109 -6.22 32.57 4.90
CA THR A 109 -6.21 31.96 3.57
C THR A 109 -7.28 32.52 2.63
N GLY A 110 -8.38 33.04 3.18
CA GLY A 110 -9.59 33.39 2.44
C GLY A 110 -10.37 32.18 1.93
N ILE A 111 -10.08 30.98 2.44
CA ILE A 111 -10.71 29.72 2.02
C ILE A 111 -11.42 29.10 3.24
N PRO A 112 -12.71 28.71 3.12
CA PRO A 112 -13.46 28.16 4.24
C PRO A 112 -12.95 26.79 4.66
N VAL A 113 -12.99 26.50 5.96
CA VAL A 113 -12.83 25.15 6.50
C VAL A 113 -14.20 24.47 6.44
N VAL A 114 -14.35 23.55 5.48
CA VAL A 114 -15.65 22.90 5.20
C VAL A 114 -15.87 21.65 6.04
N GLY A 115 -14.87 21.19 6.80
CA GLY A 115 -15.02 20.06 7.69
C GLY A 115 -13.82 19.76 8.55
N VAL A 116 -14.12 19.22 9.72
CA VAL A 116 -13.15 18.59 10.63
C VAL A 116 -13.57 17.14 10.79
N VAL A 117 -12.72 16.21 10.39
CA VAL A 117 -12.98 14.77 10.45
C VAL A 117 -12.26 14.20 11.67
N ASN A 118 -13.01 13.63 12.57
CA ASN A 118 -12.46 13.01 13.77
C ASN A 118 -11.65 11.76 13.43
N PHE A 119 -10.67 11.46 14.27
CA PHE A 119 -9.91 10.23 14.17
C PHE A 119 -10.81 9.03 14.47
N PHE A 120 -10.90 8.11 13.53
CA PHE A 120 -11.68 6.88 13.67
C PHE A 120 -10.83 5.80 14.35
N ARG A 121 -11.24 5.33 15.52
CA ARG A 121 -10.54 4.27 16.26
C ARG A 121 -10.93 2.86 15.86
N HIS A 122 -12.10 2.70 15.25
CA HIS A 122 -12.72 1.40 14.96
C HIS A 122 -13.03 1.18 13.47
N ILE A 123 -12.62 2.09 12.61
CA ILE A 123 -12.67 1.89 11.17
C ILE A 123 -11.31 1.38 10.73
N HIS A 124 -11.30 0.19 10.18
CA HIS A 124 -10.13 -0.39 9.55
C HIS A 124 -10.27 -0.20 8.04
N ILE A 125 -9.59 0.79 7.52
CA ILE A 125 -9.45 1.00 6.09
C ILE A 125 -8.14 0.31 5.72
N PRO A 126 -8.15 -0.65 4.76
CA PRO A 126 -6.91 -1.25 4.27
C PRO A 126 -5.94 -0.16 3.82
N GLU A 127 -4.68 -0.30 4.18
CA GLU A 127 -3.65 0.64 3.72
C GLU A 127 -3.40 0.41 2.23
N GLU A 128 -3.31 1.49 1.46
CA GLU A 128 -3.11 1.43 0.00
C GLU A 128 -1.65 1.21 -0.38
N ASP A 129 -0.73 1.67 0.48
CA ASP A 129 0.70 1.65 0.24
C ASP A 129 1.46 0.78 1.26
N SER A 130 2.46 0.05 0.76
CA SER A 130 3.38 -0.76 1.60
C SER A 130 4.23 0.08 2.58
N VAL A 131 4.17 1.41 2.51
CA VAL A 131 4.78 2.33 3.50
C VAL A 131 4.24 2.11 4.91
N ALA A 132 3.03 1.56 5.05
CA ALA A 132 2.47 1.18 6.34
C ALA A 132 3.23 0.03 7.02
N LEU A 133 3.98 -0.77 6.28
CA LEU A 133 4.82 -1.84 6.81
C LEU A 133 6.02 -1.33 7.62
N ASP A 134 6.42 -0.07 7.42
CA ASP A 134 7.48 0.60 8.19
C ASP A 134 7.02 1.02 9.60
N LEU A 135 5.74 0.88 9.93
CA LEU A 135 5.23 1.17 11.26
C LEU A 135 5.59 0.02 12.21
N PRO A 136 5.97 0.34 13.48
CA PRO A 136 6.31 -0.68 14.45
C PRO A 136 5.14 -1.65 14.61
N VAL A 137 5.45 -2.94 14.52
CA VAL A 137 4.52 -4.05 14.73
C VAL A 137 3.68 -3.79 15.99
N ARG A 138 2.38 -3.79 15.85
CA ARG A 138 1.46 -3.78 17.00
C ARG A 138 1.56 -5.14 17.68
N GLY A 139 2.66 -5.37 18.42
CA GLY A 139 2.81 -6.54 19.24
C GLY A 139 1.68 -6.59 20.26
N GLN A 140 0.84 -7.59 20.20
CA GLN A 140 -0.02 -7.91 21.32
C GLN A 140 0.85 -8.57 22.37
N ASP A 141 1.12 -7.89 23.50
CA ASP A 141 1.95 -8.38 24.61
C ASP A 141 1.49 -9.73 25.19
N ASN A 142 0.34 -10.24 24.75
CA ASN A 142 -0.26 -11.52 25.16
C ASN A 142 -0.64 -12.39 23.94
N ALA A 143 0.05 -12.29 22.81
CA ALA A 143 -0.23 -13.16 21.66
C ALA A 143 0.07 -14.62 22.02
N VAL A 144 -0.87 -15.50 21.67
CA VAL A 144 -0.75 -16.96 21.80
C VAL A 144 -0.19 -17.56 20.53
N LEU A 145 -0.40 -16.88 19.38
CA LEU A 145 0.04 -17.30 18.05
C LEU A 145 0.90 -16.21 17.40
N ASP A 146 2.14 -16.55 17.07
CA ASP A 146 3.09 -15.69 16.36
C ASP A 146 3.12 -16.06 14.88
N ILE A 147 2.67 -15.17 14.02
CA ILE A 147 2.67 -15.32 12.56
C ILE A 147 3.73 -14.41 11.94
N ALA A 148 4.71 -15.00 11.28
CA ALA A 148 5.72 -14.27 10.52
C ALA A 148 5.36 -14.23 9.03
N VAL A 149 5.30 -13.04 8.44
CA VAL A 149 5.11 -12.82 7.00
C VAL A 149 6.42 -12.31 6.43
N ILE A 150 6.98 -12.96 5.42
CA ILE A 150 8.20 -12.47 4.77
C ILE A 150 7.90 -11.18 4.01
N GLN A 151 8.60 -10.10 4.34
CA GLN A 151 8.49 -8.83 3.64
C GLN A 151 9.32 -8.87 2.35
N LEU A 152 8.70 -9.39 1.29
CA LEU A 152 9.35 -9.44 -0.02
C LEU A 152 9.50 -8.02 -0.61
N PRO A 153 10.59 -7.74 -1.38
CA PRO A 153 10.79 -6.43 -2.02
C PRO A 153 9.63 -5.97 -2.89
N HIS A 154 8.93 -6.91 -3.52
CA HIS A 154 7.79 -6.63 -4.38
C HIS A 154 6.50 -7.27 -3.86
N ILE A 155 6.37 -7.34 -2.51
CA ILE A 155 5.16 -7.87 -1.88
C ILE A 155 3.90 -7.27 -2.50
N SER A 156 2.89 -8.10 -2.73
CA SER A 156 1.58 -7.68 -3.18
C SER A 156 0.50 -8.06 -2.17
N ASN A 157 -0.55 -7.22 -2.10
CA ASN A 157 -1.69 -7.47 -1.22
C ASN A 157 -1.26 -7.72 0.24
N PHE A 158 -0.40 -6.86 0.76
CA PHE A 158 0.09 -6.96 2.15
C PHE A 158 -1.06 -6.85 3.16
N ASP A 159 -2.17 -6.22 2.78
CA ASP A 159 -3.41 -6.10 3.55
C ASP A 159 -4.21 -7.41 3.68
N ASP A 160 -3.86 -8.46 2.92
CA ASP A 160 -4.46 -9.80 3.06
C ASP A 160 -4.28 -10.39 4.47
N PHE A 161 -3.30 -9.89 5.24
CA PHE A 161 -3.00 -10.36 6.59
C PHE A 161 -3.66 -9.55 7.72
N ASP A 162 -4.26 -8.41 7.40
CA ASP A 162 -4.98 -7.55 8.35
C ASP A 162 -6.07 -8.30 9.14
N PRO A 163 -6.86 -9.21 8.54
CA PRO A 163 -7.84 -9.98 9.30
C PRO A 163 -7.20 -10.85 10.39
N LEU A 164 -5.99 -11.38 10.15
CA LEU A 164 -5.25 -12.18 11.13
C LEU A 164 -4.73 -11.32 12.29
N ASP A 165 -4.21 -10.13 11.98
CA ASP A 165 -3.71 -9.20 13.01
C ASP A 165 -4.82 -8.65 13.92
N ARG A 166 -6.09 -8.76 13.48
CA ARG A 166 -7.27 -8.37 14.25
C ARG A 166 -7.79 -9.46 15.19
N GLU A 167 -7.36 -10.69 14.99
CA GLU A 167 -7.79 -11.80 15.85
C GLU A 167 -7.16 -11.71 17.24
N ASN A 168 -7.98 -11.93 18.26
CA ASN A 168 -7.50 -11.90 19.63
C ASN A 168 -6.47 -13.01 19.89
N GLY A 169 -5.31 -12.62 20.40
CA GLY A 169 -4.24 -13.57 20.72
C GLY A 169 -3.36 -13.94 19.52
N VAL A 170 -3.55 -13.31 18.36
CA VAL A 170 -2.70 -13.46 17.18
C VAL A 170 -1.81 -12.22 17.05
N ALA A 171 -0.53 -12.43 16.80
CA ALA A 171 0.40 -11.37 16.40
C ALA A 171 0.90 -11.66 14.98
N VAL A 172 0.71 -10.72 14.08
CA VAL A 172 1.28 -10.76 12.72
C VAL A 172 2.45 -9.80 12.67
N ARG A 173 3.59 -10.27 12.20
CA ARG A 173 4.79 -9.44 12.01
C ARG A 173 5.41 -9.66 10.65
N TYR A 174 5.79 -8.58 10.01
CA TYR A 174 6.54 -8.59 8.76
C TYR A 174 8.03 -8.73 9.07
N VAL A 175 8.71 -9.57 8.32
CA VAL A 175 10.11 -9.97 8.57
C VAL A 175 10.98 -9.60 7.39
N GLU A 176 11.93 -8.70 7.61
CA GLU A 176 12.87 -8.19 6.59
C GLU A 176 14.24 -8.89 6.63
N SER A 177 14.57 -9.54 7.74
CA SER A 177 15.83 -10.24 7.92
C SER A 177 15.66 -11.63 8.52
N VAL A 178 16.60 -12.53 8.23
CA VAL A 178 16.62 -13.88 8.82
C VAL A 178 16.69 -13.82 10.36
N ALA A 179 17.37 -12.81 10.92
CA ALA A 179 17.48 -12.64 12.36
C ALA A 179 16.10 -12.39 13.03
N ASP A 180 15.19 -11.76 12.29
CA ASP A 180 13.84 -11.44 12.77
C ASP A 180 12.86 -12.60 12.63
N LEU A 181 13.19 -13.66 11.88
CA LEU A 181 12.33 -14.84 11.75
C LEU A 181 12.00 -15.46 13.10
N ARG A 182 12.97 -15.56 14.00
CA ARG A 182 12.81 -16.23 15.31
C ARG A 182 12.25 -17.65 15.15
N ARG A 183 11.23 -18.00 15.93
CA ARG A 183 10.49 -19.27 15.85
C ARG A 183 9.00 -18.99 15.82
N PRO A 184 8.43 -18.62 14.67
CA PRO A 184 7.01 -18.39 14.56
C PRO A 184 6.23 -19.71 14.63
N ASP A 185 4.99 -19.63 15.04
CA ASP A 185 4.05 -20.76 14.95
C ASP A 185 3.62 -21.00 13.50
N LEU A 186 3.52 -19.93 12.73
CA LEU A 186 3.19 -19.95 11.30
C LEU A 186 4.09 -18.99 10.52
N LEU A 187 4.65 -19.46 9.41
CA LEU A 187 5.37 -18.66 8.44
C LEU A 187 4.53 -18.49 7.17
N ILE A 188 4.40 -17.27 6.69
CA ILE A 188 3.69 -16.97 5.44
C ILE A 188 4.66 -16.39 4.41
N LEU A 189 4.69 -17.02 3.24
CA LEU A 189 5.27 -16.46 2.01
C LEU A 189 4.14 -15.76 1.25
N PRO A 190 4.13 -14.42 1.20
CA PRO A 190 3.03 -13.68 0.61
C PRO A 190 3.05 -13.71 -0.92
N GLY A 191 2.02 -13.14 -1.53
CA GLY A 191 2.02 -12.83 -2.94
C GLY A 191 3.09 -11.78 -3.30
N THR A 192 3.59 -11.85 -4.51
CA THR A 192 4.53 -10.88 -5.06
C THR A 192 4.21 -10.54 -6.50
N LYS A 193 4.67 -9.37 -6.94
CA LYS A 193 4.57 -8.92 -8.34
C LYS A 193 5.64 -9.54 -9.25
N THR A 194 6.72 -10.08 -8.67
CA THR A 194 7.84 -10.67 -9.39
C THR A 194 8.40 -11.88 -8.63
N THR A 195 7.93 -13.08 -8.96
CA THR A 195 8.21 -14.30 -8.18
C THR A 195 9.68 -14.69 -8.21
N ILE A 196 10.30 -14.80 -9.38
CA ILE A 196 11.71 -15.22 -9.52
C ILE A 196 12.67 -14.19 -8.91
N PRO A 197 12.56 -12.88 -9.19
CA PRO A 197 13.43 -11.87 -8.57
C PRO A 197 13.36 -11.87 -7.04
N ASP A 198 12.18 -12.03 -6.46
CA ASP A 198 12.03 -12.07 -5.01
C ASP A 198 12.56 -13.37 -4.41
N LEU A 199 12.45 -14.51 -5.10
CA LEU A 199 13.07 -15.75 -4.68
C LEU A 199 14.62 -15.66 -4.72
N VAL A 200 15.19 -15.01 -5.74
CA VAL A 200 16.65 -14.72 -5.81
C VAL A 200 17.08 -13.83 -4.64
N TRP A 201 16.26 -12.84 -4.30
CA TRP A 201 16.52 -12.00 -3.13
C TRP A 201 16.49 -12.83 -1.84
N MET A 202 15.48 -13.67 -1.65
CA MET A 202 15.36 -14.55 -0.48
C MET A 202 16.57 -15.47 -0.33
N GLU A 203 17.06 -16.05 -1.44
CA GLU A 203 18.26 -16.90 -1.44
C GLU A 203 19.49 -16.10 -0.98
N LYS A 204 19.70 -14.90 -1.55
CA LYS A 204 20.83 -14.03 -1.19
C LYS A 204 20.78 -13.57 0.26
N GLN A 205 19.59 -13.38 0.83
CA GLN A 205 19.43 -12.99 2.24
C GLN A 205 19.47 -14.19 3.21
N GLY A 206 19.50 -15.43 2.69
CA GLY A 206 19.54 -16.65 3.50
C GLY A 206 18.18 -17.13 4.01
N PHE A 207 17.08 -16.54 3.53
CA PHE A 207 15.74 -16.95 3.93
C PHE A 207 15.40 -18.38 3.50
N THR A 208 15.88 -18.82 2.33
CA THR A 208 15.56 -20.14 1.79
C THR A 208 16.00 -21.27 2.70
N GLU A 209 17.21 -21.20 3.24
CA GLU A 209 17.75 -22.16 4.19
C GLU A 209 17.01 -22.07 5.53
N ALA A 210 16.82 -20.85 6.05
CA ALA A 210 16.14 -20.64 7.32
C ALA A 210 14.69 -21.14 7.32
N ILE A 211 13.98 -20.97 6.21
CA ILE A 211 12.60 -21.47 6.05
C ILE A 211 12.57 -23.00 6.01
N ARG A 212 13.50 -23.65 5.30
CA ARG A 212 13.62 -25.12 5.29
C ARG A 212 13.92 -25.67 6.69
N GLU A 213 14.79 -24.99 7.43
CA GLU A 213 15.10 -25.36 8.81
C GLU A 213 13.87 -25.21 9.73
N LEU A 214 13.18 -24.08 9.67
CA LEU A 214 11.95 -23.87 10.44
C LEU A 214 10.90 -24.93 10.13
N HIS A 215 10.68 -25.21 8.85
CA HIS A 215 9.73 -26.26 8.43
C HIS A 215 10.14 -27.65 8.94
N SER A 216 11.42 -28.01 8.85
CA SER A 216 11.93 -29.31 9.35
C SER A 216 11.78 -29.44 10.89
N ASN A 217 11.77 -28.31 11.60
CA ASN A 217 11.55 -28.21 13.04
C ASN A 217 10.05 -28.11 13.41
N GLY A 218 9.14 -28.21 12.46
CA GLY A 218 7.70 -28.32 12.67
C GLY A 218 6.92 -26.99 12.53
N THR A 219 7.57 -25.88 12.16
CA THR A 219 6.84 -24.64 11.84
C THR A 219 5.99 -24.86 10.57
N ALA A 220 4.71 -24.53 10.66
CA ALA A 220 3.83 -24.53 9.49
C ALA A 220 4.23 -23.43 8.50
N VAL A 221 4.21 -23.73 7.19
CA VAL A 221 4.54 -22.77 6.13
C VAL A 221 3.40 -22.70 5.13
N ILE A 222 2.90 -21.49 4.88
CA ILE A 222 1.88 -21.19 3.88
C ILE A 222 2.47 -20.32 2.79
N GLY A 223 2.20 -20.64 1.53
CA GLY A 223 2.52 -19.81 0.38
C GLY A 223 1.25 -19.31 -0.31
N ILE A 224 1.22 -18.02 -0.67
CA ILE A 224 0.12 -17.38 -1.36
C ILE A 224 0.58 -16.89 -2.73
N CYS A 225 -0.13 -17.25 -3.82
CA CYS A 225 0.19 -16.84 -5.19
C CYS A 225 1.68 -17.09 -5.54
N GLY A 226 2.50 -16.03 -5.71
CA GLY A 226 3.94 -16.15 -5.93
C GLY A 226 4.66 -16.92 -4.80
N GLY A 227 4.27 -16.70 -3.55
CA GLY A 227 4.80 -17.45 -2.41
C GLY A 227 4.48 -18.95 -2.50
N TYR A 228 3.28 -19.33 -2.97
CA TYR A 228 2.95 -20.72 -3.22
C TYR A 228 3.83 -21.35 -4.32
N GLN A 229 4.09 -20.60 -5.40
CA GLN A 229 4.99 -21.05 -6.46
C GLN A 229 6.42 -21.26 -5.95
N MET A 230 6.90 -20.38 -5.05
CA MET A 230 8.22 -20.49 -4.41
C MET A 230 8.37 -21.74 -3.53
N LEU A 231 7.26 -22.29 -2.98
CA LEU A 231 7.29 -23.53 -2.19
C LEU A 231 7.60 -24.77 -3.05
N GLY A 232 7.44 -24.66 -4.37
CA GLY A 232 7.69 -25.75 -5.32
C GLY A 232 9.14 -26.19 -5.41
N THR A 233 9.39 -27.18 -6.25
CA THR A 233 10.73 -27.69 -6.54
C THR A 233 11.48 -26.84 -7.54
N ARG A 234 10.78 -26.31 -8.57
CA ARG A 234 11.37 -25.51 -9.65
C ARG A 234 10.41 -24.49 -10.22
N LEU A 235 11.01 -23.38 -10.67
CA LEU A 235 10.33 -22.32 -11.42
C LEU A 235 11.05 -22.14 -12.75
N TYR A 236 10.29 -22.10 -13.86
CA TYR A 236 10.78 -21.94 -15.22
C TYR A 236 10.20 -20.66 -15.84
N ASP A 237 11.08 -19.85 -16.43
CA ASP A 237 10.72 -18.65 -17.21
C ASP A 237 11.47 -18.64 -18.55
N PRO A 238 11.17 -19.62 -19.44
CA PRO A 238 11.91 -19.81 -20.68
C PRO A 238 11.81 -18.61 -21.63
N ASP A 239 10.72 -17.85 -21.55
CA ASP A 239 10.45 -16.71 -22.42
C ASP A 239 10.83 -15.37 -21.78
N GLY A 240 11.39 -15.36 -20.56
CA GLY A 240 11.80 -14.15 -19.85
C GLY A 240 10.65 -13.20 -19.51
N ILE A 241 9.51 -13.75 -19.10
CA ILE A 241 8.27 -12.99 -18.81
C ILE A 241 8.39 -12.21 -17.51
N GLU A 242 8.94 -12.84 -16.48
CA GLU A 242 9.15 -12.22 -15.17
C GLU A 242 10.59 -11.77 -14.93
N SER A 243 11.57 -12.48 -15.51
CA SER A 243 12.97 -12.24 -15.19
C SER A 243 13.91 -12.63 -16.33
N SER A 244 15.21 -12.32 -16.18
CA SER A 244 16.26 -12.84 -17.06
C SER A 244 16.75 -14.24 -16.66
N VAL A 245 16.21 -14.82 -15.60
CA VAL A 245 16.57 -16.16 -15.10
C VAL A 245 15.60 -17.17 -15.68
N ALA A 246 16.08 -18.02 -16.61
CA ALA A 246 15.23 -18.97 -17.31
C ALA A 246 14.75 -20.15 -16.43
N GLU A 247 15.50 -20.48 -15.38
CA GLU A 247 15.19 -21.57 -14.44
C GLU A 247 15.77 -21.26 -13.07
N MET A 248 15.03 -21.59 -12.01
CA MET A 248 15.48 -21.45 -10.63
C MET A 248 14.90 -22.56 -9.74
N GLY A 249 15.69 -23.05 -8.78
CA GLY A 249 15.20 -23.96 -7.74
C GLY A 249 14.29 -23.24 -6.77
N GLY A 250 13.16 -23.86 -6.41
CA GLY A 250 12.29 -23.37 -5.34
C GLY A 250 12.73 -23.87 -3.96
N LEU A 251 11.86 -23.71 -2.97
CA LEU A 251 12.07 -24.17 -1.60
C LEU A 251 12.02 -25.70 -1.46
N GLY A 252 11.34 -26.39 -2.39
CA GLY A 252 11.21 -27.85 -2.40
C GLY A 252 10.29 -28.38 -1.29
N LEU A 253 9.43 -27.56 -0.73
CA LEU A 253 8.47 -27.97 0.30
C LEU A 253 7.20 -28.60 -0.29
N LEU A 254 6.91 -28.32 -1.55
CA LEU A 254 5.81 -28.93 -2.30
C LEU A 254 6.32 -29.60 -3.57
N PRO A 255 5.78 -30.76 -3.95
CA PRO A 255 6.18 -31.50 -5.16
C PRO A 255 5.50 -30.89 -6.41
N LEU A 256 5.76 -29.61 -6.69
CA LEU A 256 5.20 -28.90 -7.85
C LEU A 256 6.29 -28.13 -8.58
N GLU A 257 6.05 -27.89 -9.86
CA GLU A 257 6.86 -27.02 -10.71
C GLU A 257 5.97 -25.93 -11.30
N THR A 258 6.54 -24.73 -11.48
CA THR A 258 5.86 -23.57 -12.07
C THR A 258 6.52 -23.20 -13.38
N VAL A 259 5.72 -22.98 -14.43
CA VAL A 259 6.19 -22.45 -15.71
C VAL A 259 5.46 -21.12 -15.97
N PHE A 260 6.21 -20.05 -16.14
CA PHE A 260 5.66 -18.77 -16.55
C PHE A 260 5.41 -18.75 -18.05
N ALA A 261 4.17 -18.41 -18.43
CA ALA A 261 3.73 -18.38 -19.83
C ALA A 261 3.14 -17.02 -20.19
N GLY A 262 3.32 -16.57 -21.43
CA GLY A 262 2.86 -15.27 -21.91
C GLY A 262 1.35 -15.04 -21.94
N SER A 263 0.55 -16.12 -21.81
CA SER A 263 -0.91 -16.08 -21.70
C SER A 263 -1.35 -16.47 -20.29
N LYS A 264 -2.13 -15.61 -19.63
CA LYS A 264 -2.75 -15.96 -18.35
C LYS A 264 -3.98 -16.82 -18.59
N GLU A 265 -3.97 -18.03 -18.07
CA GLU A 265 -5.13 -18.91 -18.07
C GLU A 265 -5.81 -18.92 -16.70
N THR A 266 -7.15 -18.88 -16.71
CA THR A 266 -7.94 -18.93 -15.48
C THR A 266 -8.94 -20.06 -15.59
N HIS A 267 -8.83 -21.04 -14.69
CA HIS A 267 -9.71 -22.20 -14.65
C HIS A 267 -10.54 -22.20 -13.36
N ARG A 268 -11.82 -22.53 -13.49
CA ARG A 268 -12.67 -22.81 -12.33
C ARG A 268 -12.52 -24.28 -11.94
N ILE A 269 -11.93 -24.54 -10.78
CA ILE A 269 -11.78 -25.90 -10.25
C ILE A 269 -12.77 -26.12 -9.09
N LYS A 270 -13.11 -27.39 -8.84
CA LYS A 270 -13.75 -27.85 -7.61
C LYS A 270 -12.73 -28.68 -6.84
N GLY A 271 -12.54 -28.37 -5.56
CA GLY A 271 -11.68 -29.11 -4.64
C GLY A 271 -12.50 -29.63 -3.46
N GLU A 272 -12.07 -30.72 -2.86
CA GLU A 272 -12.59 -31.24 -1.60
C GLU A 272 -11.49 -31.14 -0.55
N VAL A 273 -11.85 -30.71 0.66
CA VAL A 273 -10.95 -30.75 1.81
C VAL A 273 -10.91 -32.18 2.30
N MET A 274 -9.71 -32.75 2.36
CA MET A 274 -9.48 -34.10 2.90
C MET A 274 -9.24 -34.09 4.40
#